data_c5cead561b1575801e76ca816af96f41
#
_entry.id   c5cead561b1575801e76ca816af96f41
#
_cell.length_a   1.000
_cell.length_b   1.000
_cell.length_c   1.000
_cell.angle_alpha   90.00
_cell.angle_beta   90.00
_cell.angle_gamma   90.00
#
_symmetry.space_group_name_H-M   'P 1'
#
loop_
_entity.id
_entity.type
_entity.pdbx_description
1 polymer ?
#
loop_
_entity_poly.entity_id
_entity_poly.type
_entity_poly.pdbx_seq_one_letter_code
_entity_poly.pdbx_strand_id
1 'polypeptide(L)'
;MGFREGAAVWFRYAPGCVTALRYSRPMDIDADSPILAGTHAGHVPTPVLTTLSPSRASDFKTCPQLYKFKSIDKIPTEPTIHQARGTTAHLALERLFALPAPERTPERLYDLFRDAWAQLKVDEYPDLFTSVDEERDWGIESLHLLAAYFGMEDPSSFEPEELEMDLTVDIDHMTIRGILDRMERIVEVDDAGSSRELLVITDYKTGRAPPPQYANKAFFALKIYALLIRVTRGITPDRVRLLYLNGPTEYTMDINDRQLDAMHQQLEALWAAIEKAMQTGEWPARTSALCDWCDFKDTHCPAWGHDPAQPDERPTSDAAGADG
;
A
#
# COMPACT_ATOMS: atom_id res chain seq x y z
N MET A 1 -8.97 -5.06 -48.55
CA MET A 1 -7.94 -4.03 -48.83
C MET A 1 -8.39 -2.75 -48.16
N GLY A 2 -7.64 -2.18 -47.23
CA GLY A 2 -7.89 -0.88 -46.63
C GLY A 2 -7.70 -0.90 -45.12
N PHE A 3 -6.45 -0.93 -44.68
CA PHE A 3 -6.06 -0.60 -43.28
C PHE A 3 -6.32 0.87 -43.05
N ARG A 4 -7.01 1.21 -41.95
CA ARG A 4 -7.07 2.57 -41.42
C ARG A 4 -6.12 2.66 -40.21
N GLU A 5 -5.09 3.49 -40.38
CA GLU A 5 -4.12 3.89 -39.40
C GLU A 5 -4.81 4.71 -38.27
N GLY A 6 -4.51 4.38 -37.03
CA GLY A 6 -4.89 5.14 -35.87
C GLY A 6 -4.01 6.38 -35.70
N ALA A 7 -4.64 7.52 -35.56
CA ALA A 7 -3.99 8.82 -35.33
C ALA A 7 -3.41 8.87 -33.91
N ALA A 8 -2.09 9.03 -33.81
CA ALA A 8 -1.41 9.39 -32.59
C ALA A 8 -1.55 10.89 -32.34
N VAL A 9 -2.10 11.28 -31.20
CA VAL A 9 -2.15 12.67 -30.75
C VAL A 9 -0.87 13.01 -30.03
N TRP A 10 -0.05 13.91 -30.61
CA TRP A 10 1.18 14.40 -30.01
C TRP A 10 0.91 15.68 -29.25
N PHE A 11 1.12 15.70 -27.94
CA PHE A 11 1.26 16.92 -27.17
C PHE A 11 2.72 17.36 -27.17
N ARG A 12 2.97 18.59 -27.66
CA ARG A 12 4.28 19.24 -27.60
C ARG A 12 4.46 19.87 -26.22
N TYR A 13 5.42 19.38 -25.46
CA TYR A 13 6.05 20.11 -24.36
C TYR A 13 7.49 20.46 -24.74
N ALA A 14 7.98 21.62 -24.26
CA ALA A 14 9.28 22.19 -24.56
C ALA A 14 10.46 21.33 -24.06
N PRO A 15 11.69 21.46 -24.61
CA PRO A 15 12.70 20.43 -24.61
C PRO A 15 13.52 20.41 -23.30
N GLY A 16 13.54 19.26 -22.65
CA GLY A 16 14.44 18.94 -21.56
C GLY A 16 14.22 17.49 -21.11
N CYS A 17 15.00 16.60 -21.72
CA CYS A 17 15.26 15.22 -21.31
C CYS A 17 14.06 14.32 -21.00
N VAL A 18 13.51 13.68 -22.04
CA VAL A 18 12.53 12.60 -21.88
C VAL A 18 13.28 11.27 -21.96
N THR A 19 13.48 10.62 -20.83
CA THR A 19 13.78 9.19 -20.81
C THR A 19 12.45 8.45 -20.78
N ALA A 20 12.11 7.78 -21.86
CA ALA A 20 10.90 6.96 -21.95
C ALA A 20 11.04 5.75 -21.05
N LEU A 21 10.35 5.72 -19.92
CA LEU A 21 10.17 4.53 -19.11
C LEU A 21 9.21 3.58 -19.85
N ARG A 22 9.76 2.50 -20.36
CA ARG A 22 8.96 1.38 -20.87
C ARG A 22 8.41 0.61 -19.68
N TYR A 23 7.10 0.46 -19.64
CA TYR A 23 6.41 -0.48 -18.79
C TYR A 23 6.92 -1.90 -19.10
N SER A 24 7.72 -2.45 -18.20
CA SER A 24 8.20 -3.83 -18.31
C SER A 24 7.18 -4.74 -17.65
N ARG A 25 6.62 -5.67 -18.43
CA ARG A 25 5.85 -6.80 -17.94
C ARG A 25 6.63 -7.57 -16.87
N PRO A 26 5.95 -8.27 -15.93
CA PRO A 26 6.62 -9.19 -15.00
C PRO A 26 7.47 -10.19 -15.76
N MET A 27 8.72 -10.38 -15.32
CA MET A 27 9.58 -11.40 -15.88
C MET A 27 9.05 -12.78 -15.48
N ASP A 28 8.70 -13.58 -16.48
CA ASP A 28 8.52 -15.01 -16.32
C ASP A 28 9.82 -15.62 -15.76
N ILE A 29 9.73 -16.26 -14.61
CA ILE A 29 10.83 -17.03 -14.05
C ILE A 29 10.78 -18.39 -14.72
N ASP A 30 11.70 -18.62 -15.65
CA ASP A 30 11.90 -19.93 -16.27
C ASP A 30 12.22 -20.99 -15.22
N ALA A 31 11.33 -21.97 -15.14
CA ALA A 31 11.52 -23.20 -14.37
C ALA A 31 12.26 -24.23 -15.24
N ASP A 32 13.58 -24.07 -15.37
CA ASP A 32 14.44 -25.19 -15.80
C ASP A 32 15.91 -24.89 -15.47
N SER A 33 16.35 -25.43 -14.35
CA SER A 33 17.78 -25.69 -14.09
C SER A 33 17.93 -27.01 -13.37
N PRO A 34 18.84 -27.90 -13.82
CA PRO A 34 18.93 -29.26 -13.35
C PRO A 34 19.43 -29.36 -11.91
N ILE A 35 18.71 -30.14 -11.11
CA ILE A 35 19.05 -30.51 -9.76
C ILE A 35 20.27 -31.44 -9.78
N LEU A 36 21.41 -30.95 -9.31
CA LEU A 36 22.54 -31.82 -8.93
C LEU A 36 22.31 -32.31 -7.49
N ALA A 37 22.08 -33.59 -7.35
CA ALA A 37 21.96 -34.27 -6.08
C ALA A 37 23.34 -34.31 -5.35
N GLY A 38 23.40 -33.56 -4.23
CA GLY A 38 24.51 -33.60 -3.31
C GLY A 38 23.97 -33.59 -1.90
N THR A 39 24.02 -34.74 -1.21
CA THR A 39 23.65 -34.96 0.18
C THR A 39 24.67 -34.30 1.11
N HIS A 40 24.34 -33.09 1.60
CA HIS A 40 24.89 -32.56 2.84
C HIS A 40 23.77 -31.89 3.64
N ALA A 41 23.74 -32.13 4.97
CA ALA A 41 22.77 -31.56 5.90
C ALA A 41 22.59 -30.06 5.65
N GLY A 42 21.40 -29.71 5.16
CA GLY A 42 21.15 -28.44 4.50
C GLY A 42 21.12 -27.26 5.45
N HIS A 43 22.06 -26.37 5.26
CA HIS A 43 21.84 -24.98 5.55
C HIS A 43 20.86 -24.45 4.48
N VAL A 44 19.58 -24.32 4.86
CA VAL A 44 18.61 -23.60 4.01
C VAL A 44 19.11 -22.16 3.92
N PRO A 45 19.45 -21.65 2.72
CA PRO A 45 19.92 -20.28 2.60
C PRO A 45 18.83 -19.36 3.15
N THR A 46 19.17 -18.59 4.16
CA THR A 46 18.27 -17.56 4.70
C THR A 46 17.87 -16.63 3.55
N PRO A 47 16.58 -16.41 3.30
CA PRO A 47 16.17 -15.53 2.21
C PRO A 47 16.76 -14.15 2.46
N VAL A 48 17.57 -13.65 1.51
CA VAL A 48 18.15 -12.33 1.59
C VAL A 48 17.03 -11.33 1.30
N LEU A 49 16.51 -10.69 2.33
CA LEU A 49 15.65 -9.54 2.17
C LEU A 49 16.50 -8.37 1.67
N THR A 50 16.24 -7.92 0.47
CA THR A 50 16.95 -6.81 -0.14
C THR A 50 16.23 -5.48 0.02
N THR A 51 14.92 -5.52 0.34
CA THR A 51 14.08 -4.30 0.37
C THR A 51 13.14 -4.28 1.57
N LEU A 52 12.95 -3.08 2.12
CA LEU A 52 11.93 -2.78 3.14
C LEU A 52 10.84 -1.91 2.51
N SER A 53 9.56 -2.17 2.83
CA SER A 53 8.47 -1.25 2.49
C SER A 53 7.88 -0.62 3.74
N PRO A 54 7.16 0.52 3.63
CA PRO A 54 6.49 1.13 4.77
C PRO A 54 5.53 0.16 5.50
N SER A 55 4.83 -0.70 4.76
CA SER A 55 3.95 -1.73 5.33
C SER A 55 4.75 -2.80 6.09
N ARG A 56 5.82 -3.33 5.49
CA ARG A 56 6.72 -4.30 6.13
C ARG A 56 7.38 -3.73 7.40
N ALA A 57 7.81 -2.46 7.34
CA ALA A 57 8.34 -1.77 8.51
C ALA A 57 7.29 -1.66 9.63
N SER A 58 6.03 -1.38 9.28
CA SER A 58 4.92 -1.36 10.22
C SER A 58 4.62 -2.75 10.81
N ASP A 59 4.65 -3.80 9.99
CA ASP A 59 4.44 -5.18 10.43
C ASP A 59 5.49 -5.59 11.47
N PHE A 60 6.80 -5.36 11.19
CA PHE A 60 7.87 -5.69 12.15
C PHE A 60 7.78 -4.87 13.44
N LYS A 61 7.46 -3.58 13.32
CA LYS A 61 7.27 -2.70 14.47
C LYS A 61 6.10 -3.15 15.34
N THR A 62 5.04 -3.65 14.74
CA THR A 62 3.87 -4.20 15.43
C THR A 62 4.21 -5.52 16.09
N CYS A 63 4.75 -6.49 15.33
CA CYS A 63 5.08 -7.81 15.80
C CYS A 63 6.14 -8.45 14.88
N PRO A 64 7.39 -8.73 15.34
CA PRO A 64 8.38 -9.42 14.53
C PRO A 64 7.91 -10.76 13.97
N GLN A 65 7.09 -11.50 14.72
CA GLN A 65 6.52 -12.77 14.24
C GLN A 65 5.54 -12.56 13.06
N LEU A 66 4.72 -11.49 13.08
CA LEU A 66 3.86 -11.12 11.97
C LEU A 66 4.66 -10.82 10.69
N TYR A 67 5.75 -10.04 10.86
CA TYR A 67 6.66 -9.76 9.76
C TYR A 67 7.26 -11.03 9.17
N LYS A 68 7.69 -11.97 10.03
CA LYS A 68 8.21 -13.28 9.61
C LYS A 68 7.18 -14.00 8.75
N PHE A 69 5.96 -14.18 9.23
CA PHE A 69 4.90 -14.87 8.50
C PHE A 69 4.62 -14.26 7.14
N LYS A 70 4.48 -12.93 7.09
CA LYS A 70 4.13 -12.23 5.84
C LYS A 70 5.31 -12.06 4.88
N SER A 71 6.51 -11.73 5.40
CA SER A 71 7.62 -11.26 4.56
C SER A 71 8.70 -12.33 4.33
N ILE A 72 8.92 -13.22 5.28
CA ILE A 72 9.93 -14.28 5.20
C ILE A 72 9.30 -15.58 4.74
N ASP A 73 8.33 -16.08 5.51
CA ASP A 73 7.66 -17.36 5.24
C ASP A 73 6.64 -17.23 4.09
N LYS A 74 6.17 -16.00 3.83
CA LYS A 74 5.18 -15.67 2.78
C LYS A 74 3.93 -16.55 2.89
N ILE A 75 3.46 -16.76 4.12
CA ILE A 75 2.25 -17.54 4.36
C ILE A 75 1.07 -16.84 3.70
N PRO A 76 0.34 -17.51 2.80
CA PRO A 76 -0.81 -16.92 2.13
C PRO A 76 -1.90 -16.55 3.13
N THR A 77 -2.56 -15.44 2.89
CA THR A 77 -3.76 -15.02 3.62
C THR A 77 -4.92 -14.86 2.64
N GLU A 78 -6.12 -15.19 3.09
CA GLU A 78 -7.31 -14.97 2.29
C GLU A 78 -7.52 -13.45 2.06
N PRO A 79 -7.83 -13.03 0.82
CA PRO A 79 -8.15 -11.66 0.56
C PRO A 79 -9.43 -11.24 1.28
N THR A 80 -9.48 -10.00 1.74
CA THR A 80 -10.64 -9.48 2.46
C THR A 80 -11.39 -8.42 1.65
N ILE A 81 -12.69 -8.27 1.92
CA ILE A 81 -13.51 -7.21 1.31
C ILE A 81 -12.97 -5.80 1.59
N HIS A 82 -12.23 -5.63 2.71
CA HIS A 82 -11.60 -4.36 3.05
C HIS A 82 -10.36 -4.08 2.19
N GLN A 83 -9.55 -5.11 1.93
CA GLN A 83 -8.40 -5.00 1.01
C GLN A 83 -8.88 -4.71 -0.41
N ALA A 84 -9.85 -5.48 -0.91
CA ALA A 84 -10.43 -5.27 -2.24
C ALA A 84 -11.00 -3.85 -2.39
N ARG A 85 -11.71 -3.34 -1.36
CA ARG A 85 -12.22 -1.96 -1.36
C ARG A 85 -11.08 -0.94 -1.43
N GLY A 86 -10.04 -1.14 -0.65
CA GLY A 86 -8.85 -0.25 -0.66
C GLY A 86 -8.21 -0.20 -2.03
N THR A 87 -7.80 -1.36 -2.58
CA THR A 87 -7.15 -1.46 -3.88
C THR A 87 -8.01 -0.86 -5.00
N THR A 88 -9.32 -1.17 -5.01
CA THR A 88 -10.24 -0.64 -6.03
C THR A 88 -10.42 0.88 -5.93
N ALA A 89 -10.51 1.42 -4.71
CA ALA A 89 -10.67 2.87 -4.49
C ALA A 89 -9.41 3.64 -4.90
N HIS A 90 -8.20 3.17 -4.56
CA HIS A 90 -6.94 3.78 -4.98
C HIS A 90 -6.83 3.79 -6.50
N LEU A 91 -7.07 2.67 -7.17
CA LEU A 91 -7.03 2.58 -8.63
C LEU A 91 -8.07 3.51 -9.31
N ALA A 92 -9.27 3.66 -8.71
CA ALA A 92 -10.29 4.56 -9.23
C ALA A 92 -9.88 6.03 -9.07
N LEU A 93 -9.29 6.42 -7.93
CA LEU A 93 -8.80 7.77 -7.68
C LEU A 93 -7.60 8.13 -8.56
N GLU A 94 -6.65 7.21 -8.74
CA GLU A 94 -5.55 7.35 -9.70
C GLU A 94 -6.09 7.67 -11.10
N ARG A 95 -7.04 6.85 -11.58
CA ARG A 95 -7.68 7.04 -12.90
C ARG A 95 -8.48 8.34 -12.99
N LEU A 96 -9.07 8.79 -11.90
CA LEU A 96 -9.78 10.08 -11.85
C LEU A 96 -8.82 11.24 -12.12
N PHE A 97 -7.67 11.26 -11.45
CA PHE A 97 -6.67 12.31 -11.65
C PHE A 97 -5.95 12.24 -13.00
N ALA A 98 -6.00 11.10 -13.69
CA ALA A 98 -5.53 10.99 -15.07
C ALA A 98 -6.48 11.69 -16.08
N LEU A 99 -7.70 12.04 -15.67
CA LEU A 99 -8.66 12.81 -16.50
C LEU A 99 -8.37 14.31 -16.44
N PRO A 100 -8.79 15.07 -17.48
CA PRO A 100 -8.82 16.53 -17.40
C PRO A 100 -9.66 17.00 -16.21
N ALA A 101 -9.22 18.06 -15.53
CA ALA A 101 -9.87 18.58 -14.33
C ALA A 101 -11.41 18.72 -14.41
N PRO A 102 -12.01 19.24 -15.52
CA PRO A 102 -13.47 19.37 -15.64
C PRO A 102 -14.22 18.02 -15.68
N GLU A 103 -13.52 16.92 -15.95
CA GLU A 103 -14.11 15.58 -16.04
C GLU A 103 -14.03 14.83 -14.70
N ARG A 104 -13.38 15.39 -13.68
CA ARG A 104 -13.22 14.78 -12.37
C ARG A 104 -14.46 14.96 -11.50
N THR A 105 -15.56 14.29 -11.88
CA THR A 105 -16.86 14.38 -11.21
C THR A 105 -17.16 13.14 -10.36
N PRO A 106 -18.10 13.22 -9.40
CA PRO A 106 -18.55 12.07 -8.62
C PRO A 106 -19.00 10.91 -9.50
N GLU A 107 -19.81 11.19 -10.53
CA GLU A 107 -20.35 10.15 -11.44
C GLU A 107 -19.20 9.46 -12.17
N ARG A 108 -18.19 10.23 -12.60
CA ARG A 108 -17.03 9.66 -13.28
C ARG A 108 -16.21 8.78 -12.35
N LEU A 109 -16.01 9.18 -11.08
CA LEU A 109 -15.33 8.34 -10.09
C LEU A 109 -16.08 7.03 -9.84
N TYR A 110 -17.43 7.07 -9.81
CA TYR A 110 -18.22 5.84 -9.63
C TYR A 110 -18.07 4.89 -10.81
N ASP A 111 -18.01 5.39 -12.03
CA ASP A 111 -17.78 4.56 -13.21
C ASP A 111 -16.36 3.97 -13.19
N LEU A 112 -15.35 4.77 -12.87
CA LEU A 112 -13.97 4.31 -12.73
C LEU A 112 -13.80 3.25 -11.63
N PHE A 113 -14.55 3.37 -10.54
CA PHE A 113 -14.56 2.34 -9.49
C PHE A 113 -15.15 1.02 -9.98
N ARG A 114 -16.28 1.08 -10.73
CA ARG A 114 -16.89 -0.13 -11.31
C ARG A 114 -15.95 -0.80 -12.32
N ASP A 115 -15.29 -0.01 -13.17
CA ASP A 115 -14.33 -0.51 -14.15
C ASP A 115 -13.10 -1.12 -13.47
N ALA A 116 -12.57 -0.46 -12.42
CA ALA A 116 -11.47 -0.98 -11.62
C ALA A 116 -11.85 -2.30 -10.94
N TRP A 117 -13.05 -2.37 -10.33
CA TRP A 117 -13.53 -3.60 -9.71
C TRP A 117 -13.72 -4.73 -10.72
N ALA A 118 -14.32 -4.47 -11.89
CA ALA A 118 -14.48 -5.47 -12.93
C ALA A 118 -13.17 -6.10 -13.37
N GLN A 119 -12.07 -5.33 -13.39
CA GLN A 119 -10.73 -5.82 -13.66
C GLN A 119 -10.18 -6.63 -12.49
N LEU A 120 -10.12 -6.02 -11.29
CA LEU A 120 -9.50 -6.62 -10.09
C LEU A 120 -10.21 -7.90 -9.64
N LYS A 121 -11.54 -7.97 -9.80
CA LYS A 121 -12.32 -9.16 -9.47
C LYS A 121 -11.81 -10.39 -10.23
N VAL A 122 -11.43 -10.25 -11.49
CA VAL A 122 -10.93 -11.36 -12.30
C VAL A 122 -9.48 -11.70 -11.97
N ASP A 123 -8.65 -10.66 -11.77
CA ASP A 123 -7.21 -10.82 -11.67
C ASP A 123 -6.75 -11.17 -10.24
N GLU A 124 -7.41 -10.59 -9.22
CA GLU A 124 -6.92 -10.65 -7.83
C GLU A 124 -7.94 -11.23 -6.83
N TYR A 125 -9.26 -11.11 -7.13
CA TYR A 125 -10.33 -11.43 -6.17
C TYR A 125 -11.43 -12.34 -6.74
N PRO A 126 -11.10 -13.44 -7.44
CA PRO A 126 -12.11 -14.22 -8.18
C PRO A 126 -13.20 -14.82 -7.30
N ASP A 127 -12.88 -15.19 -6.06
CA ASP A 127 -13.77 -15.91 -5.15
C ASP A 127 -14.11 -15.12 -3.87
N LEU A 128 -13.99 -13.78 -3.91
CA LEU A 128 -14.16 -12.94 -2.73
C LEU A 128 -15.59 -12.92 -2.20
N PHE A 129 -16.61 -13.02 -3.08
CA PHE A 129 -18.02 -12.97 -2.72
C PHE A 129 -18.71 -14.30 -2.97
N THR A 130 -19.57 -14.70 -2.05
CA THR A 130 -20.37 -15.93 -2.16
C THR A 130 -21.65 -15.74 -2.96
N SER A 131 -22.09 -14.49 -3.16
CA SER A 131 -23.30 -14.16 -3.92
C SER A 131 -23.20 -12.80 -4.62
N VAL A 132 -24.02 -12.64 -5.67
CA VAL A 132 -24.14 -11.36 -6.40
C VAL A 132 -24.75 -10.27 -5.51
N ASP A 133 -25.60 -10.62 -4.57
CA ASP A 133 -26.20 -9.65 -3.66
C ASP A 133 -25.18 -9.09 -2.67
N GLU A 134 -24.31 -9.94 -2.12
CA GLU A 134 -23.22 -9.53 -1.25
C GLU A 134 -22.23 -8.59 -1.98
N GLU A 135 -21.84 -8.95 -3.19
CA GLU A 135 -20.97 -8.10 -4.03
C GLU A 135 -21.64 -6.75 -4.33
N ARG A 136 -22.93 -6.75 -4.66
CA ARG A 136 -23.68 -5.52 -4.93
C ARG A 136 -23.72 -4.60 -3.71
N ASP A 137 -24.02 -5.15 -2.53
CA ASP A 137 -24.12 -4.37 -1.30
C ASP A 137 -22.77 -3.78 -0.91
N TRP A 138 -21.69 -4.56 -1.03
CA TRP A 138 -20.31 -4.07 -0.88
C TRP A 138 -19.99 -2.95 -1.89
N GLY A 139 -20.42 -3.09 -3.15
CA GLY A 139 -20.24 -2.06 -4.17
C GLY A 139 -20.97 -0.76 -3.82
N ILE A 140 -22.20 -0.83 -3.36
CA ILE A 140 -22.99 0.33 -2.93
C ILE A 140 -22.31 1.04 -1.76
N GLU A 141 -21.88 0.29 -0.74
CA GLU A 141 -21.11 0.86 0.40
C GLU A 141 -19.83 1.55 -0.05
N SER A 142 -19.11 0.95 -0.99
CA SER A 142 -17.87 1.50 -1.53
C SER A 142 -18.11 2.82 -2.28
N LEU A 143 -19.17 2.91 -3.07
CA LEU A 143 -19.55 4.15 -3.75
C LEU A 143 -19.97 5.26 -2.76
N HIS A 144 -20.60 4.91 -1.62
CA HIS A 144 -20.89 5.89 -0.57
C HIS A 144 -19.61 6.47 0.06
N LEU A 145 -18.56 5.65 0.23
CA LEU A 145 -17.26 6.13 0.71
C LEU A 145 -16.61 7.10 -0.30
N LEU A 146 -16.70 6.77 -1.58
CA LEU A 146 -16.16 7.63 -2.64
C LEU A 146 -16.97 8.93 -2.80
N ALA A 147 -18.29 8.91 -2.55
CA ALA A 147 -19.10 10.13 -2.50
C ALA A 147 -18.60 11.10 -1.42
N ALA A 148 -18.17 10.58 -0.28
CA ALA A 148 -17.66 11.39 0.82
C ALA A 148 -16.36 12.12 0.46
N TYR A 149 -15.55 11.60 -0.46
CA TYR A 149 -14.33 12.22 -0.95
C TYR A 149 -14.55 13.63 -1.49
N PHE A 150 -15.60 13.84 -2.31
CA PHE A 150 -15.94 15.16 -2.87
C PHE A 150 -16.43 16.19 -1.84
N GLY A 151 -16.76 15.74 -0.62
CA GLY A 151 -16.99 16.61 0.52
C GLY A 151 -15.73 17.05 1.24
N MET A 152 -14.59 16.38 0.97
CA MET A 152 -13.30 16.67 1.61
C MET A 152 -12.42 17.57 0.74
N GLU A 153 -12.44 17.37 -0.57
CA GLU A 153 -11.69 18.18 -1.53
C GLU A 153 -12.37 18.19 -2.91
N ASP A 154 -12.05 19.22 -3.70
CA ASP A 154 -12.47 19.32 -5.10
C ASP A 154 -11.32 18.91 -6.02
N PRO A 155 -11.35 17.69 -6.60
CA PRO A 155 -10.26 17.20 -7.45
C PRO A 155 -10.11 17.98 -8.76
N SER A 156 -11.10 18.80 -9.14
CA SER A 156 -11.02 19.66 -10.33
C SER A 156 -10.23 20.96 -10.08
N SER A 157 -9.96 21.30 -8.82
CA SER A 157 -9.36 22.57 -8.44
C SER A 157 -7.83 22.57 -8.41
N PHE A 158 -7.18 21.42 -8.55
CA PHE A 158 -5.72 21.29 -8.52
C PHE A 158 -5.22 20.17 -9.42
N GLU A 159 -3.92 20.20 -9.71
CA GLU A 159 -3.22 19.13 -10.44
C GLU A 159 -2.17 18.49 -9.52
N PRO A 160 -2.18 17.16 -9.35
CA PRO A 160 -1.12 16.47 -8.64
C PRO A 160 0.22 16.60 -9.38
N GLU A 161 1.33 16.71 -8.63
CA GLU A 161 2.67 16.57 -9.21
C GLU A 161 3.00 15.11 -9.50
N GLU A 162 2.56 14.20 -8.62
CA GLU A 162 2.78 12.76 -8.74
C GLU A 162 1.54 11.98 -8.30
N LEU A 163 1.30 10.86 -8.98
CA LEU A 163 0.26 9.87 -8.68
C LEU A 163 0.88 8.49 -8.70
N GLU A 164 0.53 7.63 -7.72
CA GLU A 164 1.00 6.24 -7.60
C GLU A 164 2.51 6.11 -7.89
N MET A 165 3.28 7.04 -7.32
CA MET A 165 4.71 7.13 -7.58
C MET A 165 5.47 5.97 -6.95
N ASP A 166 6.04 5.08 -7.78
CA ASP A 166 6.93 4.00 -7.31
C ASP A 166 8.28 4.58 -6.92
N LEU A 167 8.59 4.52 -5.64
CA LEU A 167 9.83 4.96 -5.04
C LEU A 167 10.67 3.74 -4.65
N THR A 168 11.86 3.62 -5.23
CA THR A 168 12.88 2.67 -4.79
C THR A 168 14.15 3.43 -4.50
N VAL A 169 14.55 3.48 -3.24
CA VAL A 169 15.62 4.36 -2.75
C VAL A 169 16.57 3.59 -1.86
N ASP A 170 17.85 3.67 -2.18
CA ASP A 170 18.91 3.16 -1.31
C ASP A 170 19.26 4.21 -0.27
N ILE A 171 19.17 3.83 0.99
CA ILE A 171 19.56 4.66 2.14
C ILE A 171 20.53 3.82 2.97
N ASP A 172 21.80 4.25 3.03
CA ASP A 172 22.89 3.53 3.68
C ASP A 172 23.01 2.07 3.18
N HIS A 173 22.63 1.11 4.00
CA HIS A 173 22.72 -0.34 3.71
C HIS A 173 21.35 -1.00 3.49
N MET A 174 20.28 -0.22 3.37
CA MET A 174 18.93 -0.72 3.13
C MET A 174 18.31 -0.08 1.88
N THR A 175 17.57 -0.87 1.11
CA THR A 175 16.73 -0.37 0.03
C THR A 175 15.29 -0.28 0.52
N ILE A 176 14.67 0.89 0.39
CA ILE A 176 13.26 1.09 0.74
C ILE A 176 12.46 1.26 -0.56
N ARG A 177 11.40 0.47 -0.69
CA ARG A 177 10.46 0.56 -1.81
C ARG A 177 9.05 0.78 -1.32
N GLY A 178 8.33 1.69 -1.96
CA GLY A 178 6.92 1.93 -1.72
C GLY A 178 6.28 2.74 -2.82
N ILE A 179 4.96 2.74 -2.85
CA ILE A 179 4.16 3.51 -3.78
C ILE A 179 3.50 4.62 -2.98
N LEU A 180 3.69 5.86 -3.43
CA LEU A 180 3.11 7.06 -2.84
C LEU A 180 1.86 7.41 -3.62
N ASP A 181 0.70 7.49 -2.96
CA ASP A 181 -0.59 7.66 -3.63
C ASP A 181 -0.64 8.97 -4.42
N ARG A 182 -0.36 10.10 -3.74
CA ARG A 182 -0.42 11.42 -4.38
C ARG A 182 0.53 12.42 -3.72
N MET A 183 1.14 13.26 -4.54
CA MET A 183 1.89 14.43 -4.10
C MET A 183 1.44 15.66 -4.90
N GLU A 184 1.14 16.77 -4.22
CA GLU A 184 0.66 18.00 -4.81
C GLU A 184 1.23 19.24 -4.14
N ARG A 185 1.14 20.39 -4.84
CA ARG A 185 1.34 21.70 -4.23
C ARG A 185 0.01 22.35 -3.95
N ILE A 186 -0.16 22.80 -2.71
CA ILE A 186 -1.32 23.56 -2.29
C ILE A 186 -0.89 24.97 -1.86
N VAL A 187 -1.75 25.96 -2.09
CA VAL A 187 -1.55 27.32 -1.61
C VAL A 187 -2.38 27.50 -0.33
N GLU A 188 -1.70 27.67 0.78
CA GLU A 188 -2.33 28.02 2.05
C GLU A 188 -2.26 29.54 2.25
N VAL A 189 -3.39 30.15 2.61
CA VAL A 189 -3.48 31.58 2.90
C VAL A 189 -3.72 31.76 4.39
N ASP A 190 -2.84 32.49 5.07
CA ASP A 190 -2.98 32.76 6.50
C ASP A 190 -4.00 33.87 6.80
N ASP A 191 -4.34 34.06 8.06
CA ASP A 191 -5.29 35.10 8.51
C ASP A 191 -4.86 36.55 8.17
N ALA A 192 -3.58 36.77 7.87
CA ALA A 192 -3.03 38.05 7.44
C ALA A 192 -3.09 38.24 5.91
N GLY A 193 -3.60 37.25 5.16
CA GLY A 193 -3.67 37.27 3.70
C GLY A 193 -2.34 36.92 3.02
N SER A 194 -1.34 36.45 3.73
CA SER A 194 -0.08 35.95 3.18
C SER A 194 -0.29 34.54 2.60
N SER A 195 0.16 34.32 1.39
CA SER A 195 0.08 33.00 0.75
C SER A 195 1.41 32.26 0.83
N ARG A 196 1.34 30.96 1.13
CA ARG A 196 2.47 30.05 1.12
C ARG A 196 2.13 28.81 0.30
N GLU A 197 3.03 28.41 -0.58
CA GLU A 197 2.92 27.15 -1.29
C GLU A 197 3.52 26.04 -0.43
N LEU A 198 2.80 24.93 -0.28
CA LEU A 198 3.20 23.74 0.49
C LEU A 198 3.27 22.54 -0.43
N LEU A 199 4.35 21.77 -0.32
CA LEU A 199 4.45 20.43 -0.91
C LEU A 199 3.83 19.43 0.06
N VAL A 200 2.75 18.75 -0.36
CA VAL A 200 1.95 17.85 0.46
C VAL A 200 1.99 16.44 -0.11
N ILE A 201 2.16 15.46 0.75
CA ILE A 201 1.98 14.04 0.43
C ILE A 201 0.64 13.61 1.01
N THR A 202 -0.25 13.12 0.16
CA THR A 202 -1.59 12.66 0.54
C THR A 202 -1.72 11.16 0.33
N ASP A 203 -2.35 10.47 1.30
CA ASP A 203 -2.66 9.05 1.26
C ASP A 203 -4.13 8.83 1.61
N TYR A 204 -4.80 7.98 0.83
CA TYR A 204 -6.21 7.66 1.00
C TYR A 204 -6.42 6.44 1.88
N LYS A 205 -7.41 6.50 2.76
CA LYS A 205 -7.78 5.40 3.64
C LYS A 205 -9.27 5.09 3.52
N THR A 206 -9.61 3.89 3.09
CA THR A 206 -11.00 3.43 3.01
C THR A 206 -11.53 2.91 4.36
N GLY A 207 -10.67 2.74 5.36
CA GLY A 207 -11.03 2.43 6.74
C GLY A 207 -11.49 3.66 7.52
N ARG A 208 -11.90 3.43 8.77
CA ARG A 208 -12.22 4.52 9.72
C ARG A 208 -10.96 5.15 10.27
N ALA A 209 -11.00 6.48 10.49
CA ALA A 209 -9.94 7.17 11.19
C ALA A 209 -9.77 6.63 12.62
N PRO A 210 -8.52 6.39 13.08
CA PRO A 210 -8.28 6.08 14.47
C PRO A 210 -8.65 7.27 15.37
N PRO A 211 -8.96 7.06 16.66
CA PRO A 211 -9.13 8.15 17.59
C PRO A 211 -7.90 9.09 17.58
N PRO A 212 -8.08 10.43 17.81
CA PRO A 212 -7.02 11.43 17.65
C PRO A 212 -5.74 11.13 18.43
N GLN A 213 -5.83 10.51 19.61
CA GLN A 213 -4.67 10.13 20.43
C GLN A 213 -3.77 9.07 19.75
N TYR A 214 -4.27 8.37 18.74
CA TYR A 214 -3.52 7.36 17.96
C TYR A 214 -3.15 7.86 16.57
N ALA A 215 -3.59 9.05 16.15
CA ALA A 215 -3.34 9.58 14.80
C ALA A 215 -1.84 9.64 14.46
N ASN A 216 -0.98 9.96 15.43
CA ASN A 216 0.46 10.00 15.21
C ASN A 216 1.06 8.69 14.69
N LYS A 217 0.46 7.54 15.04
CA LYS A 217 0.93 6.23 14.55
C LYS A 217 0.57 6.01 13.07
N ALA A 218 -0.55 6.58 12.63
CA ALA A 218 -1.01 6.47 11.25
C ALA A 218 -0.06 7.16 10.24
N PHE A 219 0.65 8.21 10.67
CA PHE A 219 1.62 8.92 9.85
C PHE A 219 2.97 8.19 9.65
N PHE A 220 3.16 7.01 10.21
CA PHE A 220 4.45 6.32 10.12
C PHE A 220 4.87 6.07 8.68
N ALA A 221 3.98 5.53 7.84
CA ALA A 221 4.25 5.27 6.43
C ALA A 221 4.52 6.56 5.65
N LEU A 222 3.71 7.61 5.88
CA LEU A 222 3.86 8.89 5.21
C LEU A 222 5.17 9.62 5.56
N LYS A 223 5.66 9.47 6.80
CA LYS A 223 6.99 9.97 7.16
C LYS A 223 8.11 9.24 6.43
N ILE A 224 7.94 7.95 6.15
CA ILE A 224 8.88 7.21 5.30
C ILE A 224 8.85 7.80 3.88
N TYR A 225 7.67 7.99 3.28
CA TYR A 225 7.57 8.61 1.97
C TYR A 225 8.18 10.02 1.93
N ALA A 226 7.93 10.85 2.94
CA ALA A 226 8.54 12.17 3.04
C ALA A 226 10.08 12.10 3.12
N LEU A 227 10.63 11.12 3.83
CA LEU A 227 12.07 10.85 3.85
C LEU A 227 12.58 10.43 2.46
N LEU A 228 11.88 9.53 1.76
CA LEU A 228 12.27 9.10 0.42
C LEU A 228 12.26 10.26 -0.58
N ILE A 229 11.27 11.16 -0.53
CA ILE A 229 11.22 12.37 -1.35
C ILE A 229 12.40 13.29 -1.01
N ARG A 230 12.72 13.51 0.27
CA ARG A 230 13.88 14.30 0.67
C ARG A 230 15.18 13.72 0.11
N VAL A 231 15.37 12.41 0.18
CA VAL A 231 16.57 11.74 -0.32
C VAL A 231 16.68 11.83 -1.85
N THR A 232 15.57 11.61 -2.55
CA THR A 232 15.58 11.55 -4.03
C THR A 232 15.55 12.93 -4.71
N ARG A 233 14.84 13.89 -4.11
CA ARG A 233 14.62 15.21 -4.71
C ARG A 233 15.37 16.35 -4.00
N GLY A 234 15.95 16.08 -2.83
CA GLY A 234 16.61 17.12 -2.02
C GLY A 234 15.65 18.15 -1.42
N ILE A 235 14.35 17.84 -1.39
CA ILE A 235 13.29 18.73 -0.91
C ILE A 235 12.53 18.02 0.21
N THR A 236 12.41 18.66 1.36
CA THR A 236 11.57 18.17 2.46
C THR A 236 10.12 18.58 2.17
N PRO A 237 9.17 17.63 2.06
CA PRO A 237 7.76 17.97 2.00
C PRO A 237 7.33 18.77 3.23
N ASP A 238 6.45 19.76 3.04
CA ASP A 238 5.98 20.61 4.14
C ASP A 238 4.97 19.89 5.03
N ARG A 239 4.13 19.03 4.43
CA ARG A 239 3.01 18.39 5.13
C ARG A 239 2.75 17.00 4.60
N VAL A 240 2.27 16.11 5.47
CA VAL A 240 1.66 14.83 5.10
C VAL A 240 0.19 14.82 5.53
N ARG A 241 -0.66 14.18 4.72
CA ARG A 241 -2.10 14.20 4.87
C ARG A 241 -2.71 12.81 4.70
N LEU A 242 -3.59 12.42 5.60
CA LEU A 242 -4.39 11.20 5.55
C LEU A 242 -5.84 11.58 5.33
N LEU A 243 -6.44 11.09 4.25
CA LEU A 243 -7.86 11.27 3.93
C LEU A 243 -8.61 9.98 4.21
N TYR A 244 -9.33 9.92 5.33
CA TYR A 244 -10.17 8.79 5.69
C TYR A 244 -11.56 8.96 5.08
N LEU A 245 -11.92 8.08 4.14
CA LEU A 245 -13.19 8.16 3.41
C LEU A 245 -14.36 7.58 4.21
N ASN A 246 -14.10 6.65 5.14
CA ASN A 246 -15.12 6.06 5.99
C ASN A 246 -15.33 6.91 7.27
N GLY A 247 -16.34 7.77 7.25
CA GLY A 247 -16.54 8.84 8.22
C GLY A 247 -15.54 9.96 7.94
N PRO A 248 -15.82 10.79 6.89
CA PRO A 248 -14.86 11.72 6.33
C PRO A 248 -14.06 12.47 7.38
N THR A 249 -12.78 12.16 7.44
CA THR A 249 -11.87 12.72 8.45
C THR A 249 -10.51 12.97 7.82
N GLU A 250 -10.02 14.18 7.97
CA GLU A 250 -8.67 14.55 7.55
C GLU A 250 -7.73 14.62 8.76
N TYR A 251 -6.59 13.98 8.64
CA TYR A 251 -5.46 14.19 9.55
C TYR A 251 -4.27 14.75 8.79
N THR A 252 -3.69 15.82 9.31
CA THR A 252 -2.49 16.45 8.77
C THR A 252 -1.37 16.48 9.79
N MET A 253 -0.15 16.50 9.29
CA MET A 253 1.05 16.69 10.10
C MET A 253 2.08 17.49 9.29
N ASP A 254 2.52 18.61 9.84
CA ASP A 254 3.62 19.37 9.27
C ASP A 254 4.93 18.60 9.50
N ILE A 255 5.76 18.58 8.46
CA ILE A 255 7.04 17.85 8.42
C ILE A 255 8.19 18.83 8.47
N ASN A 256 9.27 18.43 9.12
CA ASN A 256 10.54 19.14 9.13
C ASN A 256 11.71 18.16 9.11
N ASP A 257 12.90 18.68 8.82
CA ASP A 257 14.12 17.87 8.68
C ASP A 257 14.43 17.05 9.94
N ARG A 258 14.23 17.61 11.15
CA ARG A 258 14.46 16.89 12.40
C ARG A 258 13.58 15.65 12.55
N GLN A 259 12.32 15.74 12.11
CA GLN A 259 11.40 14.57 12.13
C GLN A 259 11.86 13.51 11.13
N LEU A 260 12.38 13.91 9.95
CA LEU A 260 12.89 12.99 8.94
C LEU A 260 14.22 12.37 9.35
N ASP A 261 15.11 13.12 10.03
CA ASP A 261 16.34 12.56 10.61
C ASP A 261 16.01 11.50 11.67
N ALA A 262 15.03 11.77 12.53
CA ALA A 262 14.56 10.80 13.52
C ALA A 262 13.91 9.57 12.86
N MET A 263 13.21 9.76 11.75
CA MET A 263 12.65 8.63 10.96
C MET A 263 13.74 7.78 10.34
N HIS A 264 14.77 8.40 9.78
CA HIS A 264 15.95 7.70 9.25
C HIS A 264 16.59 6.82 10.32
N GLN A 265 16.92 7.39 11.48
CA GLN A 265 17.49 6.62 12.60
C GLN A 265 16.57 5.48 13.05
N GLN A 266 15.25 5.71 13.06
CA GLN A 266 14.29 4.66 13.39
C GLN A 266 14.30 3.52 12.38
N LEU A 267 14.42 3.82 11.09
CA LEU A 267 14.49 2.80 10.03
C LEU A 267 15.80 2.01 10.09
N GLU A 268 16.94 2.67 10.35
CA GLU A 268 18.22 1.99 10.57
C GLU A 268 18.14 1.01 11.75
N ALA A 269 17.61 1.45 12.89
CA ALA A 269 17.47 0.60 14.06
C ALA A 269 16.50 -0.58 13.80
N LEU A 270 15.45 -0.35 13.03
CA LEU A 270 14.47 -1.38 12.65
C LEU A 270 15.11 -2.38 11.69
N TRP A 271 15.86 -1.92 10.70
CA TRP A 271 16.56 -2.78 9.75
C TRP A 271 17.61 -3.65 10.46
N ALA A 272 18.43 -3.08 11.32
CA ALA A 272 19.39 -3.84 12.13
C ALA A 272 18.71 -4.90 13.00
N ALA A 273 17.52 -4.62 13.53
CA ALA A 273 16.74 -5.60 14.29
C ALA A 273 16.19 -6.73 13.39
N ILE A 274 15.78 -6.42 12.16
CA ILE A 274 15.35 -7.42 11.16
C ILE A 274 16.54 -8.31 10.78
N GLU A 275 17.70 -7.72 10.47
CA GLU A 275 18.91 -8.47 10.13
C GLU A 275 19.34 -9.39 11.26
N LYS A 276 19.30 -8.91 12.50
CA LYS A 276 19.57 -9.72 13.68
C LYS A 276 18.59 -10.89 13.80
N ALA A 277 17.29 -10.65 13.64
CA ALA A 277 16.27 -11.70 13.68
C ALA A 277 16.48 -12.75 12.58
N MET A 278 16.88 -12.31 11.38
CA MET A 278 17.23 -13.22 10.28
C MET A 278 18.47 -14.08 10.60
N GLN A 279 19.50 -13.50 11.24
CA GLN A 279 20.73 -14.20 11.59
C GLN A 279 20.53 -15.21 12.72
N THR A 280 19.73 -14.85 13.73
CA THR A 280 19.50 -15.68 14.93
C THR A 280 18.35 -16.66 14.77
N GLY A 281 17.42 -16.41 13.81
CA GLY A 281 16.16 -17.14 13.69
C GLY A 281 15.13 -16.77 14.77
N GLU A 282 15.42 -15.75 15.61
CA GLU A 282 14.55 -15.35 16.72
C GLU A 282 13.57 -14.25 16.28
N TRP A 283 12.28 -14.59 16.25
CA TRP A 283 11.19 -13.70 15.87
C TRP A 283 10.16 -13.61 17.01
N PRO A 284 10.39 -12.76 18.02
CA PRO A 284 9.52 -12.71 19.19
C PRO A 284 8.11 -12.23 18.82
N ALA A 285 7.10 -12.98 19.21
CA ALA A 285 5.72 -12.56 19.12
C ALA A 285 5.43 -11.45 20.16
N ARG A 286 4.75 -10.37 19.71
CA ARG A 286 4.27 -9.28 20.57
C ARG A 286 2.76 -9.31 20.64
N THR A 287 2.23 -9.80 21.75
CA THR A 287 0.78 -9.83 21.97
C THR A 287 0.23 -8.43 22.26
N SER A 288 -0.88 -8.11 21.64
CA SER A 288 -1.59 -6.84 21.80
C SER A 288 -3.06 -7.01 21.41
N ALA A 289 -3.88 -5.96 21.58
CA ALA A 289 -5.26 -5.96 21.09
C ALA A 289 -5.36 -6.16 19.56
N LEU A 290 -4.29 -5.91 18.81
CA LEU A 290 -4.26 -6.16 17.36
C LEU A 290 -4.21 -7.63 16.98
N CYS A 291 -3.93 -8.53 17.94
CA CYS A 291 -3.97 -9.98 17.70
C CYS A 291 -5.35 -10.49 17.30
N ASP A 292 -6.42 -9.80 17.70
CA ASP A 292 -7.80 -10.19 17.34
C ASP A 292 -8.11 -10.01 15.85
N TRP A 293 -7.27 -9.23 15.14
CA TRP A 293 -7.33 -9.03 13.69
C TRP A 293 -6.15 -9.64 12.93
N CYS A 294 -5.38 -10.51 13.59
CA CYS A 294 -4.21 -11.15 12.98
C CYS A 294 -4.59 -12.48 12.35
N ASP A 295 -4.42 -12.61 11.03
CA ASP A 295 -4.73 -13.81 10.25
C ASP A 295 -4.03 -15.08 10.77
N PHE A 296 -2.91 -14.90 11.47
CA PHE A 296 -2.07 -16.00 11.97
C PHE A 296 -2.31 -16.37 13.43
N LYS A 297 -3.21 -15.64 14.13
CA LYS A 297 -3.45 -15.84 15.56
C LYS A 297 -3.79 -17.28 15.89
N ASP A 298 -4.77 -17.83 15.17
CA ASP A 298 -5.39 -19.11 15.46
C ASP A 298 -4.87 -20.27 14.59
N THR A 299 -3.77 -20.02 13.84
CA THR A 299 -3.22 -21.02 12.90
C THR A 299 -1.72 -21.23 13.03
N HIS A 300 -0.93 -20.16 13.25
CA HIS A 300 0.53 -20.21 13.17
C HIS A 300 1.24 -19.55 14.36
N CYS A 301 0.52 -18.79 15.20
CA CYS A 301 1.17 -17.94 16.19
C CYS A 301 1.60 -18.72 17.43
N PRO A 302 2.92 -18.78 17.76
CA PRO A 302 3.40 -19.50 18.93
C PRO A 302 2.93 -18.90 20.25
N ALA A 303 2.61 -17.61 20.30
CA ALA A 303 2.07 -16.97 21.50
C ALA A 303 0.65 -17.46 21.86
N TRP A 304 -0.03 -18.12 20.92
CA TRP A 304 -1.37 -18.70 21.09
C TRP A 304 -1.37 -20.24 21.01
N GLY A 305 -0.17 -20.85 21.13
CA GLY A 305 -0.01 -22.29 21.28
C GLY A 305 0.13 -23.07 19.98
N HIS A 306 0.28 -22.39 18.85
CA HIS A 306 0.52 -23.05 17.56
C HIS A 306 2.01 -23.20 17.27
N ASP A 307 2.39 -24.32 16.65
CA ASP A 307 3.74 -24.54 16.16
C ASP A 307 3.86 -23.93 14.74
N PRO A 308 4.66 -22.87 14.54
CA PRO A 308 4.80 -22.27 13.23
C PRO A 308 5.40 -23.19 12.17
N ALA A 309 6.05 -24.31 12.57
CA ALA A 309 6.56 -25.32 11.66
C ALA A 309 5.50 -26.37 11.27
N GLN A 310 4.42 -26.48 12.03
CA GLN A 310 3.30 -27.40 11.80
C GLN A 310 1.97 -26.65 12.00
N PRO A 311 1.59 -25.79 11.04
CA PRO A 311 0.34 -25.07 11.14
C PRO A 311 -0.85 -26.06 11.17
N ASP A 312 -1.81 -25.81 12.04
CA ASP A 312 -3.06 -26.54 12.04
C ASP A 312 -3.75 -26.38 10.68
N GLU A 313 -4.01 -27.49 10.01
CA GLU A 313 -4.81 -27.50 8.79
C GLU A 313 -6.22 -27.00 9.18
N ARG A 314 -6.65 -25.86 8.64
CA ARG A 314 -8.05 -25.45 8.77
C ARG A 314 -8.93 -26.53 8.17
N PRO A 315 -9.99 -27.01 8.87
CA PRO A 315 -10.92 -27.93 8.25
C PRO A 315 -11.52 -27.24 7.02
N THR A 316 -11.26 -27.83 5.86
CA THR A 316 -11.93 -27.42 4.62
C THR A 316 -13.43 -27.51 4.84
N SER A 317 -14.18 -26.49 4.45
CA SER A 317 -15.62 -26.33 4.65
C SER A 317 -16.50 -27.36 3.92
N ASP A 318 -15.93 -28.47 3.44
CA ASP A 318 -16.61 -29.48 2.62
C ASP A 318 -17.12 -30.70 3.39
N ALA A 319 -17.18 -30.66 4.74
CA ALA A 319 -17.69 -31.76 5.53
C ALA A 319 -19.06 -31.51 6.20
N ALA A 320 -19.93 -30.68 5.61
CA ALA A 320 -21.30 -30.52 6.06
C ALA A 320 -22.27 -30.81 4.93
N GLY A 321 -22.44 -32.10 4.60
CA GLY A 321 -23.43 -32.44 3.55
C GLY A 321 -23.49 -33.91 3.16
N ALA A 322 -23.50 -34.85 4.13
CA ALA A 322 -23.96 -36.19 3.88
C ALA A 322 -24.31 -36.88 5.21
N ASP A 323 -25.54 -36.69 5.66
CA ASP A 323 -26.35 -37.73 6.32
C ASP A 323 -27.64 -37.08 6.86
N GLY A 324 -28.78 -37.53 6.31
CA GLY A 324 -30.11 -37.31 6.89
C GLY A 324 -31.21 -37.05 5.86
#